data_21d402608ed3c8d27ee1de993b930a69
#
_entry.id   21d402608ed3c8d27ee1de993b930a69
#
_cell.length_a   1.000
_cell.length_b   1.000
_cell.length_c   1.000
_cell.angle_alpha   90.00
_cell.angle_beta   90.00
_cell.angle_gamma   90.00
#
_symmetry.space_group_name_H-M   'P 1'
#
loop_
_entity.id
_entity.type
_entity.pdbx_description
1 polymer ?
#
loop_
_entity_poly.entity_id
_entity_poly.type
_entity_poly.pdbx_seq_one_letter_code
_entity_poly.pdbx_strand_id
1 'polypeptide(L)'
;HAPFNEGESNDFSFSGIKTAVVNLLHNAEQKGEVLNKADVAASFQRAVADTLTMKSVRAALREKSSVLALAGGVSANNVLRTRLQTECDRNGIRFCRPDMRFCTDNAAMIACQGYYMLRSGEVSGLDLNPSAAEFLSEGM
;
A
#
# COMPACT_ATOMS: atom_id res chain seq x y z
N HIS A 1 17.66 4.29 -11.82
CA HIS A 1 17.71 4.84 -10.45
C HIS A 1 16.28 5.12 -10.01
N ALA A 2 15.82 4.46 -8.96
CA ALA A 2 14.57 4.81 -8.31
C ALA A 2 14.91 5.90 -7.28
N PRO A 3 14.54 7.17 -7.51
CA PRO A 3 14.92 8.30 -6.64
C PRO A 3 14.21 8.28 -5.26
N PHE A 4 13.53 7.18 -4.95
CA PHE A 4 12.67 7.06 -3.76
C PHE A 4 13.28 6.25 -2.63
N ASN A 5 14.53 5.79 -2.79
CA ASN A 5 15.23 4.98 -1.80
C ASN A 5 16.17 5.78 -0.89
N GLU A 6 16.31 7.08 -1.14
CA GLU A 6 17.23 7.92 -0.40
C GLU A 6 16.51 8.57 0.78
N GLY A 7 16.85 8.14 1.97
CA GLY A 7 16.42 8.72 3.23
C GLY A 7 15.89 7.73 4.25
N GLU A 8 15.99 8.12 5.51
CA GLU A 8 15.49 7.37 6.66
C GLU A 8 13.95 7.45 6.80
N SER A 9 13.28 8.28 6.00
CA SER A 9 11.83 8.45 6.04
C SER A 9 11.10 7.18 5.60
N ASN A 10 10.07 6.82 6.35
CA ASN A 10 9.13 5.76 5.99
C ASN A 10 7.98 6.26 5.10
N ASP A 11 7.94 7.55 4.79
CA ASP A 11 6.90 8.12 3.96
C ASP A 11 6.94 7.60 2.52
N PHE A 12 5.77 7.44 1.94
CA PHE A 12 5.61 7.04 0.55
C PHE A 12 5.24 8.22 -0.31
N SER A 13 5.92 8.40 -1.45
CA SER A 13 5.53 9.36 -2.47
C SER A 13 5.26 8.63 -3.79
N PHE A 14 3.99 8.45 -4.11
CA PHE A 14 3.58 7.89 -5.40
C PHE A 14 3.58 8.92 -6.53
N SER A 15 3.43 10.20 -6.20
CA SER A 15 3.44 11.30 -7.16
C SER A 15 4.75 11.35 -7.96
N GLY A 16 5.89 11.16 -7.30
CA GLY A 16 7.20 11.15 -7.96
C GLY A 16 7.35 9.97 -8.94
N ILE A 17 6.88 8.77 -8.59
CA ILE A 17 6.93 7.61 -9.50
C ILE A 17 6.05 7.87 -10.73
N LYS A 18 4.85 8.41 -10.53
CA LYS A 18 3.94 8.78 -11.62
C LYS A 18 4.61 9.79 -12.56
N THR A 19 5.16 10.86 -12.01
CA THR A 19 5.86 11.90 -12.78
C THR A 19 7.05 11.33 -13.56
N ALA A 20 7.83 10.42 -12.97
CA ALA A 20 8.95 9.78 -13.65
C ALA A 20 8.50 9.00 -14.90
N VAL A 21 7.38 8.28 -14.82
CA VAL A 21 6.84 7.56 -15.99
C VAL A 21 6.32 8.52 -17.04
N VAL A 22 5.61 9.57 -16.65
CA VAL A 22 5.11 10.59 -17.60
C VAL A 22 6.27 11.24 -18.33
N ASN A 23 7.32 11.62 -17.61
CA ASN A 23 8.52 12.22 -18.19
C ASN A 23 9.27 11.25 -19.12
N LEU A 24 9.35 9.97 -18.75
CA LEU A 24 9.95 8.93 -19.59
C LEU A 24 9.21 8.81 -20.93
N LEU A 25 7.89 8.74 -20.90
CA LEU A 25 7.06 8.62 -22.09
C LEU A 25 7.19 9.87 -22.98
N HIS A 26 7.13 11.05 -22.37
CA HIS A 26 7.25 12.32 -23.10
C HIS A 26 8.63 12.48 -23.75
N ASN A 27 9.70 12.15 -23.05
CA ASN A 27 11.06 12.22 -23.57
C ASN A 27 11.27 11.23 -24.74
N ALA A 28 10.71 10.03 -24.65
CA ALA A 28 10.77 9.06 -25.74
C ALA A 28 10.03 9.55 -26.99
N GLU A 29 8.85 10.14 -26.80
CA GLU A 29 8.07 10.73 -27.88
C GLU A 29 8.84 11.86 -28.58
N GLN A 30 9.46 12.78 -27.83
CA GLN A 30 10.28 13.86 -28.38
C GLN A 30 11.50 13.36 -29.19
N LYS A 31 12.06 12.20 -28.79
CA LYS A 31 13.19 11.59 -29.50
C LYS A 31 12.77 10.69 -30.67
N GLY A 32 11.48 10.46 -30.86
CA GLY A 32 10.98 9.50 -31.82
C GLY A 32 11.25 8.04 -31.43
N GLU A 33 11.51 7.77 -30.15
CA GLU A 33 11.75 6.42 -29.64
C GLU A 33 10.41 5.72 -29.34
N VAL A 34 10.27 4.48 -29.81
CA VAL A 34 9.09 3.65 -29.52
C VAL A 34 9.37 2.80 -28.30
N LEU A 35 8.74 3.14 -27.17
CA LEU A 35 8.81 2.34 -25.96
C LEU A 35 7.78 1.20 -25.98
N ASN A 36 8.20 0.03 -25.55
CA ASN A 36 7.28 -1.09 -25.30
C ASN A 36 6.47 -0.78 -24.03
N LYS A 37 5.17 -0.56 -24.19
CA LYS A 37 4.27 -0.24 -23.07
C LYS A 37 4.24 -1.33 -21.98
N ALA A 38 4.36 -2.61 -22.36
CA ALA A 38 4.38 -3.71 -21.42
C ALA A 38 5.63 -3.67 -20.54
N ASP A 39 6.80 -3.34 -21.12
CA ASP A 39 8.06 -3.22 -20.37
C ASP A 39 8.04 -2.02 -19.42
N VAL A 40 7.47 -0.90 -19.86
CA VAL A 40 7.28 0.29 -19.01
C VAL A 40 6.36 -0.04 -17.84
N ALA A 41 5.23 -0.72 -18.09
CA ALA A 41 4.29 -1.13 -17.06
C ALA A 41 4.93 -2.12 -16.06
N ALA A 42 5.68 -3.09 -16.55
CA ALA A 42 6.39 -4.05 -15.70
C ALA A 42 7.45 -3.36 -14.83
N SER A 43 8.21 -2.44 -15.41
CA SER A 43 9.23 -1.65 -14.70
C SER A 43 8.60 -0.76 -13.63
N PHE A 44 7.49 -0.10 -13.95
CA PHE A 44 6.71 0.70 -12.99
C PHE A 44 6.22 -0.16 -11.82
N GLN A 45 5.55 -1.27 -12.13
CA GLN A 45 5.02 -2.19 -11.10
C GLN A 45 6.14 -2.71 -10.20
N ARG A 46 7.29 -3.05 -10.79
CA ARG A 46 8.46 -3.49 -10.03
C ARG A 46 8.97 -2.40 -9.09
N ALA A 47 9.16 -1.18 -9.59
CA ALA A 47 9.64 -0.05 -8.79
C ALA A 47 8.72 0.25 -7.60
N VAL A 48 7.40 0.23 -7.82
CA VAL A 48 6.41 0.42 -6.75
C VAL A 48 6.50 -0.70 -5.72
N ALA A 49 6.51 -1.97 -6.17
CA ALA A 49 6.55 -3.12 -5.27
C ALA A 49 7.86 -3.17 -4.46
N ASP A 50 9.01 -2.83 -5.09
CA ASP A 50 10.31 -2.77 -4.42
C ASP A 50 10.31 -1.69 -3.33
N THR A 51 9.85 -0.50 -3.66
CA THR A 51 9.81 0.64 -2.72
C THR A 51 8.91 0.34 -1.52
N LEU A 52 7.69 -0.16 -1.78
CA LEU A 52 6.74 -0.52 -0.72
C LEU A 52 7.32 -1.61 0.19
N THR A 53 7.85 -2.68 -0.41
CA THR A 53 8.40 -3.81 0.36
C THR A 53 9.57 -3.36 1.24
N MET A 54 10.54 -2.65 0.64
CA MET A 54 11.73 -2.22 1.36
C MET A 54 11.38 -1.31 2.55
N LYS A 55 10.55 -0.29 2.33
CA LYS A 55 10.18 0.66 3.39
C LYS A 55 9.34 0.00 4.48
N SER A 56 8.38 -0.84 4.12
CA SER A 56 7.51 -1.52 5.09
C SER A 56 8.30 -2.50 5.97
N VAL A 57 9.17 -3.31 5.37
CA VAL A 57 9.99 -4.27 6.15
C VAL A 57 11.00 -3.54 7.01
N ARG A 58 11.66 -2.48 6.49
CA ARG A 58 12.56 -1.63 7.27
C ARG A 58 11.86 -1.02 8.48
N ALA A 59 10.65 -0.48 8.28
CA ALA A 59 9.85 0.07 9.37
C ALA A 59 9.51 -1.00 10.40
N ALA A 60 9.05 -2.18 9.98
CA ALA A 60 8.74 -3.27 10.88
C ALA A 60 9.96 -3.71 11.73
N LEU A 61 11.13 -3.80 11.11
CA LEU A 61 12.38 -4.13 11.81
C LEU A 61 12.78 -3.05 12.82
N ARG A 62 12.68 -1.78 12.43
CA ARG A 62 13.00 -0.65 13.33
C ARG A 62 12.08 -0.62 14.54
N GLU A 63 10.79 -0.84 14.33
CA GLU A 63 9.78 -0.88 15.40
C GLU A 63 9.73 -2.25 16.12
N LYS A 64 10.62 -3.18 15.78
CA LYS A 64 10.67 -4.54 16.33
C LYS A 64 9.32 -5.27 16.23
N SER A 65 8.57 -5.00 15.18
CA SER A 65 7.28 -5.63 14.94
C SER A 65 7.46 -7.05 14.43
N SER A 66 6.78 -8.01 15.06
CA SER A 66 6.76 -9.40 14.60
C SER A 66 5.71 -9.69 13.52
N VAL A 67 4.90 -8.69 13.15
CA VAL A 67 3.80 -8.83 12.19
C VAL A 67 3.78 -7.65 11.24
N LEU A 68 3.58 -7.93 9.95
CA LEU A 68 3.29 -6.94 8.92
C LEU A 68 1.98 -7.31 8.23
N ALA A 69 1.04 -6.38 8.21
CA ALA A 69 -0.27 -6.58 7.57
C ALA A 69 -0.38 -5.73 6.30
N LEU A 70 -0.89 -6.34 5.22
CA LEU A 70 -1.21 -5.68 3.96
C LEU A 70 -2.72 -5.64 3.77
N ALA A 71 -3.29 -4.46 3.50
CA ALA A 71 -4.73 -4.27 3.28
C ALA A 71 -5.00 -3.24 2.18
N GLY A 72 -6.28 -3.07 1.80
CA GLY A 72 -6.72 -2.14 0.77
C GLY A 72 -6.57 -2.68 -0.66
N GLY A 73 -7.07 -1.94 -1.66
CA GLY A 73 -7.15 -2.39 -3.05
C GLY A 73 -5.81 -2.81 -3.66
N VAL A 74 -4.72 -2.11 -3.34
CA VAL A 74 -3.37 -2.46 -3.83
C VAL A 74 -2.88 -3.80 -3.28
N SER A 75 -3.46 -4.28 -2.18
CA SER A 75 -3.16 -5.62 -1.65
C SER A 75 -3.53 -6.77 -2.60
N ALA A 76 -4.31 -6.51 -3.65
CA ALA A 76 -4.57 -7.46 -4.73
C ALA A 76 -3.40 -7.66 -5.69
N ASN A 77 -2.36 -6.81 -5.64
CA ASN A 77 -1.21 -6.92 -6.53
C ASN A 77 -0.32 -8.11 -6.16
N ASN A 78 -0.27 -9.11 -7.03
CA ASN A 78 0.48 -10.34 -6.79
C ASN A 78 2.00 -10.14 -6.68
N VAL A 79 2.57 -9.17 -7.41
CA VAL A 79 4.01 -8.89 -7.34
C VAL A 79 4.35 -8.35 -5.95
N LEU A 80 3.56 -7.40 -5.45
CA LEU A 80 3.73 -6.85 -4.11
C LEU A 80 3.55 -7.93 -3.02
N ARG A 81 2.51 -8.75 -3.13
CA ARG A 81 2.26 -9.87 -2.20
C ARG A 81 3.45 -10.82 -2.12
N THR A 82 3.95 -11.24 -3.26
CA THR A 82 5.07 -12.19 -3.32
C THR A 82 6.34 -11.59 -2.72
N ARG A 83 6.63 -10.32 -3.04
CA ARG A 83 7.82 -9.65 -2.51
C ARG A 83 7.74 -9.44 -1.00
N LEU A 84 6.62 -8.93 -0.49
CA LEU A 84 6.42 -8.77 0.95
C LEU A 84 6.52 -10.11 1.68
N GLN A 85 5.90 -11.18 1.15
CA GLN A 85 6.02 -12.51 1.74
C GLN A 85 7.48 -12.94 1.84
N THR A 86 8.22 -12.87 0.72
CA THR A 86 9.63 -13.27 0.67
C THR A 86 10.50 -12.49 1.67
N GLU A 87 10.33 -11.16 1.72
CA GLU A 87 11.14 -10.34 2.62
C GLU A 87 10.74 -10.49 4.09
N CYS A 88 9.46 -10.68 4.38
CA CYS A 88 8.99 -10.98 5.73
C CYS A 88 9.53 -12.32 6.23
N ASP A 89 9.48 -13.37 5.38
CA ASP A 89 10.01 -14.69 5.72
C ASP A 89 11.52 -14.65 6.02
N ARG A 90 12.28 -13.89 5.21
CA ARG A 90 13.73 -13.69 5.43
C ARG A 90 14.06 -13.01 6.75
N ASN A 91 13.18 -12.17 7.24
CA ASN A 91 13.38 -11.38 8.46
C ASN A 91 12.60 -11.92 9.69
N GLY A 92 11.95 -13.07 9.58
CA GLY A 92 11.19 -13.68 10.66
C GLY A 92 9.93 -12.88 11.05
N ILE A 93 9.38 -12.08 10.12
CA ILE A 93 8.18 -11.29 10.30
C ILE A 93 6.98 -12.08 9.77
N ARG A 94 5.94 -12.22 10.56
CA ARG A 94 4.69 -12.83 10.12
C ARG A 94 3.96 -11.89 9.16
N PHE A 95 3.77 -12.31 7.91
CA PHE A 95 3.03 -11.53 6.92
C PHE A 95 1.55 -11.92 6.90
N CYS A 96 0.68 -10.93 7.10
CA CYS A 96 -0.78 -11.08 7.06
C CYS A 96 -1.35 -10.34 5.86
N ARG A 97 -2.20 -11.01 5.10
CA ARG A 97 -2.87 -10.44 3.92
C ARG A 97 -4.28 -11.01 3.76
N PRO A 98 -5.23 -10.25 3.22
CA PRO A 98 -6.58 -10.77 2.96
C PRO A 98 -6.59 -11.70 1.75
N ASP A 99 -7.62 -12.55 1.66
CA ASP A 99 -7.97 -13.19 0.39
C ASP A 99 -8.27 -12.14 -0.67
N MET A 100 -8.07 -12.48 -1.95
CA MET A 100 -8.27 -11.57 -3.09
C MET A 100 -9.65 -10.93 -3.10
N ARG A 101 -10.68 -11.66 -2.72
CA ARG A 101 -12.08 -11.20 -2.65
C ARG A 101 -12.34 -10.13 -1.58
N PHE A 102 -11.42 -9.95 -0.64
CA PHE A 102 -11.52 -8.98 0.46
C PHE A 102 -10.52 -7.82 0.35
N CYS A 103 -9.84 -7.70 -0.79
CA CYS A 103 -8.86 -6.62 -1.00
C CYS A 103 -9.51 -5.25 -1.23
N THR A 104 -10.70 -5.24 -1.81
CA THR A 104 -11.51 -4.02 -2.03
C THR A 104 -12.62 -3.92 -0.99
N ASP A 105 -13.35 -2.80 -1.01
CA ASP A 105 -14.48 -2.57 -0.12
C ASP A 105 -15.49 -3.72 -0.21
N ASN A 106 -15.91 -4.21 0.94
CA ASN A 106 -16.86 -5.32 1.01
C ASN A 106 -17.66 -5.28 2.32
N ALA A 107 -18.87 -5.83 2.27
CA ALA A 107 -19.78 -5.84 3.41
C ALA A 107 -19.24 -6.64 4.62
N ALA A 108 -18.38 -7.64 4.39
CA ALA A 108 -17.82 -8.44 5.48
C ALA A 108 -16.89 -7.61 6.40
N MET A 109 -16.13 -6.65 5.83
CA MET A 109 -15.31 -5.71 6.61
C MET A 109 -16.17 -4.86 7.54
N ILE A 110 -17.25 -4.29 7.00
CA ILE A 110 -18.16 -3.43 7.75
C ILE A 110 -18.90 -4.22 8.82
N ALA A 111 -19.39 -5.42 8.48
CA ALA A 111 -20.05 -6.29 9.44
C ALA A 111 -19.11 -6.72 10.60
N CYS A 112 -17.85 -7.01 10.28
CA CYS A 112 -16.86 -7.37 11.28
C CYS A 112 -16.57 -6.20 12.22
N GLN A 113 -16.36 -5.00 11.67
CA GLN A 113 -16.15 -3.80 12.47
C GLN A 113 -17.37 -3.49 13.34
N GLY A 114 -18.57 -3.52 12.76
CA GLY A 114 -19.82 -3.29 13.49
C GLY A 114 -20.04 -4.28 14.62
N TYR A 115 -19.67 -5.56 14.43
CA TYR A 115 -19.73 -6.55 15.50
C TYR A 115 -18.85 -6.20 16.70
N TYR A 116 -17.60 -5.79 16.46
CA TYR A 116 -16.70 -5.39 17.55
C TYR A 116 -17.14 -4.10 18.24
N MET A 117 -17.61 -3.10 17.49
CA MET A 117 -18.16 -1.85 18.03
C MET A 117 -19.39 -2.14 18.92
N LEU A 118 -20.30 -2.97 18.46
CA LEU A 118 -21.47 -3.38 19.24
C LEU A 118 -21.08 -4.08 20.55
N ARG A 119 -20.06 -4.95 20.48
CA ARG A 119 -19.56 -5.65 21.70
C ARG A 119 -18.87 -4.74 22.68
N SER A 120 -18.21 -3.67 22.23
CA SER A 120 -17.61 -2.63 23.09
C SER A 120 -18.63 -1.59 23.62
N GLY A 121 -19.88 -1.68 23.17
CA GLY A 121 -20.92 -0.75 23.57
C GLY A 121 -20.91 0.55 22.76
N GLU A 122 -20.15 0.62 21.70
CA GLU A 122 -20.08 1.74 20.77
C GLU A 122 -21.27 1.72 19.82
N VAL A 123 -22.33 2.42 20.15
CA VAL A 123 -23.54 2.54 19.34
C VAL A 123 -23.87 4.02 19.12
N SER A 124 -24.30 4.34 17.92
CA SER A 124 -24.73 5.68 17.55
C SER A 124 -26.25 5.83 17.72
N GLY A 125 -26.70 7.06 17.91
CA GLY A 125 -28.13 7.38 17.90
C GLY A 125 -28.72 7.40 16.48
N LEU A 126 -30.02 7.72 16.41
CA LEU A 126 -30.75 7.85 15.13
C LEU A 126 -30.36 9.12 14.35
N ASP A 127 -29.58 9.99 14.95
CA ASP A 127 -29.05 11.23 14.39
C ASP A 127 -27.69 11.05 13.69
N LEU A 128 -27.20 9.82 13.59
CA LEU A 128 -25.96 9.50 12.88
C LEU A 128 -26.03 9.96 11.42
N ASN A 129 -25.11 10.86 11.05
CA ASN A 129 -24.94 11.32 9.69
C ASN A 129 -23.60 10.83 9.13
N PRO A 130 -23.55 10.44 7.83
CA PRO A 130 -22.28 10.08 7.20
C PRO A 130 -21.38 11.31 7.08
N SER A 131 -20.08 11.14 7.34
CA SER A 131 -19.05 12.14 7.11
C SER A 131 -18.08 11.65 6.05
N ALA A 132 -17.77 12.50 5.08
CA ALA A 132 -16.80 12.19 4.02
C ALA A 132 -15.35 12.42 4.45
N ALA A 133 -15.11 13.13 5.54
CA ALA A 133 -13.79 13.43 6.06
C ALA A 133 -13.79 13.29 7.59
N GLU A 134 -13.16 12.24 8.08
CA GLU A 134 -12.69 12.21 9.45
C GLU A 134 -11.27 12.75 9.49
N PHE A 135 -11.07 13.86 10.18
CA PHE A 135 -9.73 14.26 10.57
C PHE A 135 -9.27 13.25 11.62
N LEU A 136 -8.25 12.45 11.29
CA LEU A 136 -7.51 11.73 12.31
C LEU A 136 -7.00 12.80 13.26
N SER A 137 -7.67 12.96 14.39
CA SER A 137 -7.15 13.81 15.48
C SER A 137 -5.78 13.21 15.80
N GLU A 138 -4.74 14.03 15.71
CA GLU A 138 -3.44 13.75 16.31
C GLU A 138 -3.70 13.58 17.81
N GLY A 139 -4.07 12.37 18.16
CA GLY A 139 -4.49 11.98 19.48
C GLY A 139 -3.50 11.04 20.10
N MET A 140 -2.75 11.60 20.99
CA MET A 140 -2.04 10.98 22.11
C MET A 140 -0.69 10.38 21.81
#